data_a5cf3e16ee6a3ebfaa211103cd4ddd32
#
_entry.id   a5cf3e16ee6a3ebfaa211103cd4ddd32
#
_cell.length_a   1.000
_cell.length_b   1.000
_cell.length_c   1.000
_cell.angle_alpha   90.00
_cell.angle_beta   90.00
_cell.angle_gamma   90.00
#
_symmetry.space_group_name_H-M   'P 1'
#
loop_
_entity.id
_entity.type
_entity.pdbx_description
1 polymer ?
#
loop_
_entity_poly.entity_id
_entity_poly.type
_entity_poly.pdbx_seq_one_letter_code
_entity_poly.pdbx_strand_id
1 'polypeptide(L)'
;EMLRFAKLSNKEYSPLIFIGMPIRKDNQLFNCAVAIHKGEIIGVVPKTFIPNYSEFYEGRYFASSVNRVDDQIVIDGKTVPFTPNLLIEDTLTGAVVSAEVCEDVWVPIPPSKHHCLHGANIIVNLSASNETIGKSKYREDLIKMQSATSNCGYVYASASRGESTTDTVFS
;
A
#
# COMPACT_ATOMS: atom_id res chain seq x y z
N GLU A 1 5.42 14.85 -9.17
CA GLU A 1 6.25 13.84 -8.51
C GLU A 1 5.97 12.43 -9.03
N MET A 2 4.74 11.89 -8.91
CA MET A 2 4.37 10.53 -9.34
C MET A 2 4.84 10.18 -10.76
N LEU A 3 4.53 11.02 -11.75
CA LEU A 3 4.96 10.84 -13.16
C LEU A 3 6.48 10.92 -13.32
N ARG A 4 7.16 11.68 -12.47
CA ARG A 4 8.62 11.74 -12.45
C ARG A 4 9.22 10.40 -11.99
N PHE A 5 8.70 9.82 -10.94
CA PHE A 5 9.09 8.47 -10.49
C PHE A 5 8.80 7.40 -11.53
N ALA A 6 7.63 7.47 -12.17
CA ALA A 6 7.28 6.54 -13.24
C ALA A 6 8.32 6.59 -14.37
N LYS A 7 8.67 7.79 -14.86
CA LYS A 7 9.69 7.97 -15.92
C LYS A 7 11.07 7.43 -15.53
N LEU A 8 11.45 7.49 -14.26
CA LEU A 8 12.74 6.96 -13.78
C LEU A 8 12.79 5.42 -13.78
N SER A 9 11.62 4.74 -13.73
CA SER A 9 11.54 3.28 -13.77
C SER A 9 11.69 2.68 -15.18
N ASN A 10 11.72 3.51 -16.22
CA ASN A 10 11.82 3.05 -17.62
C ASN A 10 13.28 2.91 -18.07
N LYS A 11 14.00 1.94 -17.49
CA LYS A 11 15.39 1.58 -17.82
C LYS A 11 15.48 0.06 -18.05
N GLU A 12 16.65 -0.44 -18.43
CA GLU A 12 16.90 -1.87 -18.65
C GLU A 12 16.45 -2.76 -17.48
N TYR A 13 16.59 -2.27 -16.24
CA TYR A 13 16.03 -2.91 -15.07
C TYR A 13 14.80 -2.14 -14.61
N SER A 14 13.64 -2.74 -14.77
CA SER A 14 12.35 -2.13 -14.44
C SER A 14 11.59 -2.98 -13.40
N PRO A 15 11.89 -2.82 -12.11
CA PRO A 15 11.17 -3.50 -11.05
C PRO A 15 9.71 -3.01 -10.96
N LEU A 16 8.86 -3.82 -10.34
CA LEU A 16 7.57 -3.34 -9.84
C LEU A 16 7.82 -2.47 -8.61
N ILE A 17 7.40 -1.22 -8.67
CA ILE A 17 7.62 -0.21 -7.63
C ILE A 17 6.27 0.20 -7.05
N PHE A 18 6.19 0.28 -5.72
CA PHE A 18 5.05 0.89 -5.02
C PHE A 18 5.50 2.14 -4.28
N ILE A 19 4.77 3.24 -4.44
CA ILE A 19 5.01 4.49 -3.73
C ILE A 19 3.76 4.95 -3.00
N GLY A 20 3.91 5.43 -1.76
CA GLY A 20 2.84 6.06 -0.99
C GLY A 20 2.54 7.46 -1.54
N MET A 21 1.27 7.75 -1.80
CA MET A 21 0.88 9.06 -2.34
C MET A 21 -0.59 9.40 -2.05
N PRO A 22 -0.90 10.67 -1.70
CA PRO A 22 -2.28 11.13 -1.65
C PRO A 22 -2.83 11.31 -3.06
N ILE A 23 -3.98 10.71 -3.34
CA ILE A 23 -4.67 10.81 -4.63
C ILE A 23 -6.08 11.37 -4.42
N ARG A 24 -6.44 12.40 -5.20
CA ARG A 24 -7.80 12.95 -5.21
C ARG A 24 -8.64 12.23 -6.26
N LYS A 25 -9.80 11.74 -5.84
CA LYS A 25 -10.84 11.18 -6.70
C LYS A 25 -12.23 11.49 -6.14
N ASP A 26 -13.18 11.85 -7.00
CA ASP A 26 -14.59 12.15 -6.64
C ASP A 26 -14.73 13.14 -5.46
N ASN A 27 -13.93 14.22 -5.49
CA ASN A 27 -13.84 15.24 -4.43
C ASN A 27 -13.38 14.71 -3.05
N GLN A 28 -12.86 13.50 -2.97
CA GLN A 28 -12.25 12.91 -1.79
C GLN A 28 -10.75 12.76 -1.98
N LEU A 29 -10.01 12.76 -0.88
CA LEU A 29 -8.57 12.48 -0.85
C LEU A 29 -8.37 11.08 -0.26
N PHE A 30 -7.55 10.26 -0.91
CA PHE A 30 -7.22 8.91 -0.48
C PHE A 30 -5.72 8.79 -0.22
N ASN A 31 -5.36 8.07 0.83
CA ASN A 31 -3.99 7.60 1.05
C ASN A 31 -3.81 6.32 0.23
N CYS A 32 -2.88 6.32 -0.72
CA CYS A 32 -2.79 5.26 -1.72
C CYS A 32 -1.38 4.69 -1.84
N ALA A 33 -1.31 3.41 -2.19
CA ALA A 33 -0.13 2.82 -2.81
C ALA A 33 -0.30 2.86 -4.34
N VAL A 34 0.64 3.51 -5.03
CA VAL A 34 0.65 3.62 -6.49
C VAL A 34 1.64 2.62 -7.06
N ALA A 35 1.16 1.72 -7.91
CA ALA A 35 1.97 0.72 -8.59
C ALA A 35 2.54 1.27 -9.90
N ILE A 36 3.86 1.13 -10.08
CA ILE A 36 4.61 1.63 -11.22
C ILE A 36 5.45 0.50 -11.82
N HIS A 37 5.40 0.35 -13.13
CA HIS A 37 6.25 -0.58 -13.87
C HIS A 37 6.56 -0.04 -15.27
N LYS A 38 7.78 -0.21 -15.74
CA LYS A 38 8.26 0.22 -17.09
C LYS A 38 7.87 1.64 -17.48
N GLY A 39 8.01 2.58 -16.55
CA GLY A 39 7.72 3.99 -16.82
C GLY A 39 6.24 4.37 -16.71
N GLU A 40 5.38 3.43 -16.39
CA GLU A 40 3.93 3.63 -16.37
C GLU A 40 3.34 3.38 -14.99
N ILE A 41 2.27 4.11 -14.68
CA ILE A 41 1.41 3.80 -13.54
C ILE A 41 0.46 2.71 -14.01
N ILE A 42 0.45 1.57 -13.31
CA ILE A 42 -0.36 0.41 -13.67
C ILE A 42 -1.55 0.19 -12.74
N GLY A 43 -1.62 0.91 -11.63
CA GLY A 43 -2.76 0.88 -10.73
C GLY A 43 -2.57 1.69 -9.47
N VAL A 44 -3.66 1.92 -8.77
CA VAL A 44 -3.73 2.68 -7.51
C VAL A 44 -4.53 1.88 -6.49
N VAL A 45 -3.93 1.62 -5.34
CA VAL A 45 -4.56 0.91 -4.21
C VAL A 45 -4.84 1.91 -3.10
N PRO A 46 -6.10 2.35 -2.92
CA PRO A 46 -6.47 3.22 -1.82
C PRO A 46 -6.56 2.45 -0.51
N LYS A 47 -6.07 3.07 0.57
CA LYS A 47 -6.11 2.53 1.94
C LYS A 47 -7.55 2.21 2.37
N THR A 48 -7.74 1.04 2.96
CA THR A 48 -9.06 0.56 3.39
C THR A 48 -9.39 1.05 4.79
N PHE A 49 -8.52 0.86 5.75
CA PHE A 49 -8.76 1.21 7.15
C PHE A 49 -7.98 2.47 7.54
N ILE A 50 -8.71 3.51 7.94
CA ILE A 50 -8.15 4.81 8.29
C ILE A 50 -8.03 4.92 9.81
N PRO A 51 -6.81 4.97 10.39
CA PRO A 51 -6.64 5.15 11.81
C PRO A 51 -7.09 6.55 12.24
N ASN A 52 -7.88 6.61 13.31
CA ASN A 52 -8.37 7.86 13.88
C ASN A 52 -8.45 7.77 15.40
N TYR A 53 -7.33 7.36 16.01
CA TYR A 53 -7.15 7.15 17.44
C TYR A 53 -5.72 7.53 17.86
N SER A 54 -5.52 7.85 19.14
CA SER A 54 -4.25 8.33 19.70
C SER A 54 -3.64 9.47 18.88
N GLU A 55 -2.41 9.33 18.44
CA GLU A 55 -1.69 10.28 17.59
C GLU A 55 -2.17 10.28 16.12
N PHE A 56 -2.97 9.29 15.72
CA PHE A 56 -3.47 9.18 14.35
C PHE A 56 -4.79 9.91 14.16
N TYR A 57 -4.86 10.80 13.19
CA TYR A 57 -6.04 11.58 12.83
C TYR A 57 -6.24 11.65 11.31
N GLU A 58 -5.88 10.59 10.62
CA GLU A 58 -6.00 10.49 9.15
C GLU A 58 -7.43 10.71 8.66
N GLY A 59 -8.44 10.35 9.45
CA GLY A 59 -9.86 10.55 9.12
C GLY A 59 -10.26 12.02 8.89
N ARG A 60 -9.42 13.00 9.26
CA ARG A 60 -9.62 14.41 8.93
C ARG A 60 -9.36 14.72 7.46
N TYR A 61 -8.50 13.94 6.81
CA TYR A 61 -7.99 14.26 5.48
C TYR A 61 -8.33 13.19 4.45
N PHE A 62 -8.35 11.93 4.85
CA PHE A 62 -8.45 10.80 3.94
C PHE A 62 -9.76 10.05 4.10
N ALA A 63 -10.33 9.70 2.96
CA ALA A 63 -11.48 8.80 2.88
C ALA A 63 -11.02 7.34 2.89
N SER A 64 -11.85 6.48 3.48
CA SER A 64 -11.69 5.03 3.44
C SER A 64 -12.15 4.44 2.11
N SER A 65 -11.50 3.38 1.66
CA SER A 65 -11.96 2.60 0.51
C SER A 65 -12.82 1.39 0.88
N VAL A 66 -13.14 1.19 2.16
CA VAL A 66 -13.85 0.00 2.68
C VAL A 66 -15.15 -0.34 1.94
N ASN A 67 -15.88 0.67 1.49
CA ASN A 67 -17.14 0.51 0.75
C ASN A 67 -17.00 0.83 -0.75
N ARG A 68 -15.77 0.96 -1.26
CA ARG A 68 -15.57 1.18 -2.69
C ARG A 68 -15.66 -0.11 -3.46
N VAL A 69 -16.43 -0.05 -4.53
CA VAL A 69 -16.40 -1.05 -5.60
C VAL A 69 -15.17 -0.78 -6.45
N ASP A 70 -14.69 -1.78 -7.14
CA ASP A 70 -13.61 -1.66 -8.13
C ASP A 70 -13.92 -0.53 -9.11
N ASP A 71 -12.96 0.35 -9.32
CA ASP A 71 -13.13 1.60 -10.06
C ASP A 71 -11.87 1.93 -10.86
N GLN A 72 -11.89 3.03 -11.57
CA GLN A 72 -10.82 3.50 -12.42
C GLN A 72 -10.54 4.98 -12.17
N ILE A 73 -9.32 5.40 -12.49
CA ILE A 73 -8.91 6.81 -12.45
C ILE A 73 -8.11 7.14 -13.72
N VAL A 74 -8.27 8.35 -14.22
CA VAL A 74 -7.45 8.85 -15.33
C VAL A 74 -6.24 9.60 -14.78
N ILE A 75 -5.05 9.13 -15.12
CA ILE A 75 -3.78 9.75 -14.75
C ILE A 75 -2.96 9.95 -16.02
N ASP A 76 -2.57 11.19 -16.31
CA ASP A 76 -1.80 11.56 -17.52
C ASP A 76 -2.45 11.02 -18.84
N GLY A 77 -3.76 11.12 -18.91
CA GLY A 77 -4.54 10.66 -20.07
C GLY A 77 -4.73 9.14 -20.18
N LYS A 78 -4.20 8.35 -19.25
CA LYS A 78 -4.37 6.89 -19.20
C LYS A 78 -5.35 6.51 -18.11
N THR A 79 -6.26 5.61 -18.41
CA THR A 79 -7.17 5.00 -17.44
C THR A 79 -6.46 3.83 -16.76
N VAL A 80 -6.39 3.87 -15.43
CA VAL A 80 -5.79 2.80 -14.61
C VAL A 80 -6.75 2.36 -13.51
N PRO A 81 -6.64 1.11 -13.01
CA PRO A 81 -7.42 0.64 -11.87
C PRO A 81 -7.22 1.52 -10.63
N PHE A 82 -8.31 1.82 -9.95
CA PHE A 82 -8.34 2.45 -8.63
C PHE A 82 -9.17 1.58 -7.70
N THR A 83 -8.54 0.65 -7.03
CA THR A 83 -9.23 -0.38 -6.28
C THR A 83 -8.39 -0.90 -5.11
N PRO A 84 -8.99 -1.17 -3.93
CA PRO A 84 -8.28 -1.85 -2.85
C PRO A 84 -7.94 -3.32 -3.17
N ASN A 85 -8.55 -3.91 -4.22
CA ASN A 85 -8.44 -5.33 -4.58
C ASN A 85 -7.47 -5.59 -5.75
N LEU A 86 -6.51 -4.71 -6.00
CA LEU A 86 -5.58 -4.83 -7.12
C LEU A 86 -4.66 -6.03 -6.95
N LEU A 87 -4.66 -6.92 -7.94
CA LEU A 87 -3.69 -8.00 -8.12
C LEU A 87 -2.86 -7.75 -9.37
N ILE A 88 -1.55 -7.85 -9.26
CA ILE A 88 -0.60 -7.63 -10.36
C ILE A 88 0.17 -8.93 -10.57
N GLU A 89 -0.06 -9.58 -11.71
CA GLU A 89 0.62 -10.81 -12.07
C GLU A 89 1.86 -10.55 -12.93
N ASP A 90 2.98 -11.14 -12.52
CA ASP A 90 4.14 -11.30 -13.38
C ASP A 90 4.01 -12.62 -14.15
N THR A 91 3.72 -12.52 -15.43
CA THR A 91 3.49 -13.68 -16.31
C THR A 91 4.74 -14.53 -16.56
N LEU A 92 5.93 -14.02 -16.22
CA LEU A 92 7.18 -14.78 -16.39
C LEU A 92 7.45 -15.69 -15.19
N THR A 93 7.18 -15.22 -13.99
CA THR A 93 7.48 -15.95 -12.76
C THR A 93 6.26 -16.58 -12.10
N GLY A 94 5.06 -16.14 -12.47
CA GLY A 94 3.82 -16.49 -11.79
C GLY A 94 3.66 -15.80 -10.43
N ALA A 95 4.47 -14.79 -10.13
CA ALA A 95 4.29 -13.97 -8.94
C ALA A 95 3.04 -13.09 -9.07
N VAL A 96 2.16 -13.16 -8.07
CA VAL A 96 0.97 -12.30 -7.98
C VAL A 96 1.14 -11.38 -6.77
N VAL A 97 1.33 -10.10 -7.05
CA VAL A 97 1.62 -9.08 -6.04
C VAL A 97 0.39 -8.24 -5.76
N SER A 98 0.11 -7.99 -4.49
CA SER A 98 -0.89 -7.02 -4.05
C SER A 98 -0.33 -6.09 -3.00
N ALA A 99 -1.01 -4.94 -2.80
CA ALA A 99 -0.61 -3.95 -1.82
C ALA A 99 -1.71 -3.68 -0.79
N GLU A 100 -1.29 -3.32 0.41
CA GLU A 100 -2.12 -2.70 1.44
C GLU A 100 -1.34 -1.57 2.13
N VAL A 101 -2.02 -0.68 2.84
CA VAL A 101 -1.39 0.54 3.37
C VAL A 101 -1.50 0.60 4.88
N CYS A 102 -0.34 0.50 5.55
CA CYS A 102 -0.14 0.78 6.96
C CYS A 102 -1.15 0.08 7.87
N GLU A 103 -2.19 0.81 8.34
CA GLU A 103 -3.23 0.33 9.26
C GLU A 103 -3.95 -0.94 8.77
N ASP A 104 -3.98 -1.14 7.46
CA ASP A 104 -4.67 -2.30 6.87
C ASP A 104 -4.18 -3.63 7.45
N VAL A 105 -2.90 -3.76 7.85
CA VAL A 105 -2.35 -5.00 8.44
C VAL A 105 -2.75 -5.21 9.91
N TRP A 106 -3.17 -4.14 10.60
CA TRP A 106 -3.43 -4.19 12.06
C TRP A 106 -4.85 -4.61 12.41
N VAL A 107 -5.75 -4.65 11.44
CA VAL A 107 -7.15 -5.03 11.65
C VAL A 107 -7.31 -6.55 11.74
N PRO A 108 -8.39 -7.07 12.34
CA PRO A 108 -8.62 -8.51 12.47
C PRO A 108 -8.65 -9.28 11.15
N ILE A 109 -9.18 -8.66 10.09
CA ILE A 109 -9.23 -9.23 8.74
C ILE A 109 -8.61 -8.22 7.77
N PRO A 110 -7.29 -8.24 7.57
CA PRO A 110 -6.59 -7.37 6.63
C PRO A 110 -7.03 -7.61 5.18
N PRO A 111 -6.96 -6.59 4.30
CA PRO A 111 -7.20 -6.78 2.86
C PRO A 111 -6.34 -7.88 2.25
N SER A 112 -5.10 -8.01 2.70
CA SER A 112 -4.17 -9.07 2.26
C SER A 112 -4.73 -10.49 2.39
N LYS A 113 -5.60 -10.76 3.37
CA LYS A 113 -6.26 -12.09 3.48
C LYS A 113 -7.13 -12.37 2.26
N HIS A 114 -7.92 -11.40 1.85
CA HIS A 114 -8.75 -11.53 0.65
C HIS A 114 -7.88 -11.63 -0.61
N HIS A 115 -6.82 -10.83 -0.71
CA HIS A 115 -5.88 -10.89 -1.84
C HIS A 115 -5.26 -12.28 -1.97
N CYS A 116 -4.78 -12.88 -0.87
CA CYS A 116 -4.20 -14.22 -0.88
C CYS A 116 -5.21 -15.31 -1.23
N LEU A 117 -6.48 -15.19 -0.79
CA LEU A 117 -7.56 -16.10 -1.21
C LEU A 117 -7.84 -16.01 -2.71
N HIS A 118 -7.51 -14.89 -3.36
CA HIS A 118 -7.65 -14.69 -4.81
C HIS A 118 -6.34 -14.89 -5.58
N GLY A 119 -5.32 -15.46 -4.95
CA GLY A 119 -4.10 -15.89 -5.62
C GLY A 119 -2.87 -15.01 -5.40
N ALA A 120 -2.96 -13.92 -4.62
CA ALA A 120 -1.75 -13.17 -4.26
C ALA A 120 -0.79 -14.06 -3.46
N ASN A 121 0.47 -14.10 -3.87
CA ASN A 121 1.54 -14.81 -3.19
C ASN A 121 2.66 -13.88 -2.67
N ILE A 122 2.55 -12.58 -2.99
CA ILE A 122 3.40 -11.52 -2.43
C ILE A 122 2.50 -10.35 -2.01
N ILE A 123 2.63 -9.92 -0.76
CA ILE A 123 1.96 -8.73 -0.23
C ILE A 123 3.00 -7.66 0.07
N VAL A 124 2.74 -6.43 -0.34
CA VAL A 124 3.54 -5.27 0.04
C VAL A 124 2.72 -4.33 0.91
N ASN A 125 3.31 -3.83 1.99
CA ASN A 125 2.68 -2.88 2.89
C ASN A 125 3.55 -1.63 3.02
N LEU A 126 2.97 -0.47 2.70
CA LEU A 126 3.63 0.82 2.84
C LEU A 126 3.17 1.49 4.12
N SER A 127 4.08 1.72 5.05
CA SER A 127 3.78 2.19 6.39
C SER A 127 4.57 3.43 6.80
N ALA A 128 3.99 4.18 7.72
CA ALA A 128 4.67 5.12 8.58
C ALA A 128 4.26 4.78 10.03
N SER A 129 4.80 3.67 10.53
CA SER A 129 4.47 3.16 11.86
C SER A 129 5.28 3.89 12.92
N ASN A 130 4.59 4.45 13.92
CA ASN A 130 5.26 5.07 15.06
C ASN A 130 6.05 4.03 15.87
N GLU A 131 7.20 4.44 16.38
CA GLU A 131 8.01 3.61 17.27
C GLU A 131 7.68 3.89 18.73
N THR A 132 7.33 2.86 19.45
CA THR A 132 7.15 2.85 20.90
C THR A 132 7.89 1.66 21.51
N ILE A 133 8.16 1.68 22.80
CA ILE A 133 8.87 0.60 23.49
C ILE A 133 8.17 -0.75 23.27
N GLY A 134 8.87 -1.69 22.67
CA GLY A 134 8.38 -3.04 22.36
C GLY A 134 7.57 -3.17 21.07
N LYS A 135 7.20 -2.09 20.40
CA LYS A 135 6.37 -2.15 19.19
C LYS A 135 7.10 -2.78 18.01
N SER A 136 8.40 -2.54 17.89
CA SER A 136 9.21 -3.14 16.82
C SER A 136 9.09 -4.67 16.81
N LYS A 137 9.26 -5.31 17.97
CA LYS A 137 9.11 -6.77 18.10
C LYS A 137 7.68 -7.24 17.82
N TYR A 138 6.70 -6.53 18.34
CA TYR A 138 5.28 -6.84 18.09
C TYR A 138 4.94 -6.75 16.58
N ARG A 139 5.41 -5.70 15.90
CA ARG A 139 5.24 -5.52 14.45
C ARG A 139 5.89 -6.66 13.66
N GLU A 140 7.14 -7.01 14.00
CA GLU A 140 7.84 -8.13 13.38
C GLU A 140 7.04 -9.44 13.51
N ASP A 141 6.53 -9.74 14.70
CA ASP A 141 5.74 -10.94 14.96
C ASP A 141 4.40 -10.91 14.20
N LEU A 142 3.73 -9.75 14.15
CA LEU A 142 2.52 -9.57 13.35
C LEU A 142 2.76 -9.88 11.87
N ILE A 143 3.82 -9.31 11.27
CA ILE A 143 4.15 -9.52 9.87
C ILE A 143 4.49 -10.99 9.58
N LYS A 144 5.27 -11.63 10.45
CA LYS A 144 5.56 -13.08 10.35
C LYS A 144 4.30 -13.92 10.37
N MET A 145 3.37 -13.59 11.28
CA MET A 145 2.08 -14.29 11.37
C MET A 145 1.19 -14.05 10.15
N GLN A 146 1.15 -12.83 9.62
CA GLN A 146 0.42 -12.55 8.38
C GLN A 146 0.98 -13.35 7.21
N SER A 147 2.29 -13.36 7.03
CA SER A 147 2.98 -14.18 6.02
C SER A 147 2.66 -15.67 6.18
N ALA A 148 2.84 -16.21 7.37
CA ALA A 148 2.63 -17.63 7.66
C ALA A 148 1.17 -18.07 7.45
N THR A 149 0.21 -17.32 7.97
CA THR A 149 -1.22 -17.67 7.90
C THR A 149 -1.84 -17.44 6.52
N SER A 150 -1.21 -16.63 5.68
CA SER A 150 -1.63 -16.37 4.29
C SER A 150 -0.82 -17.14 3.27
N ASN A 151 0.23 -17.87 3.71
CA ASN A 151 1.16 -18.59 2.84
C ASN A 151 1.72 -17.70 1.71
N CYS A 152 2.16 -16.48 2.06
CA CYS A 152 2.67 -15.50 1.10
C CYS A 152 3.99 -14.87 1.58
N GLY A 153 4.78 -14.35 0.64
CA GLY A 153 5.83 -13.40 0.95
C GLY A 153 5.23 -12.08 1.41
N TYR A 154 5.70 -11.53 2.53
CA TYR A 154 5.21 -10.25 3.02
C TYR A 154 6.35 -9.23 3.12
N VAL A 155 6.24 -8.15 2.37
CA VAL A 155 7.21 -7.05 2.30
C VAL A 155 6.66 -5.84 3.02
N TYR A 156 7.27 -5.47 4.13
CA TYR A 156 6.87 -4.32 4.92
C TYR A 156 7.90 -3.19 4.77
N ALA A 157 7.48 -2.08 4.19
CA ALA A 157 8.31 -0.88 4.03
C ALA A 157 7.79 0.23 4.93
N SER A 158 8.61 0.67 5.89
CA SER A 158 8.25 1.75 6.79
C SER A 158 9.02 3.02 6.48
N ALA A 159 8.39 4.17 6.74
CA ALA A 159 9.10 5.43 6.88
C ALA A 159 10.16 5.29 7.98
N SER A 160 11.30 5.97 7.79
CA SER A 160 12.44 5.82 8.68
C SER A 160 12.60 7.00 9.63
N ARG A 161 13.60 6.89 10.50
CA ARG A 161 14.00 7.94 11.43
C ARG A 161 14.34 9.22 10.64
N GLY A 162 13.71 10.33 11.03
CA GLY A 162 13.91 11.65 10.42
C GLY A 162 12.90 11.98 9.31
N GLU A 163 12.00 11.08 8.96
CA GLU A 163 10.92 11.34 7.98
C GLU A 163 9.62 11.85 8.64
N SER A 164 9.56 11.87 9.97
CA SER A 164 8.40 12.40 10.69
C SER A 164 8.32 13.92 10.57
N THR A 165 7.12 14.42 10.33
CA THR A 165 6.75 15.85 10.39
C THR A 165 6.01 16.23 11.67
N THR A 166 5.90 15.30 12.61
CA THR A 166 5.23 15.44 13.90
C THR A 166 6.18 15.05 15.03
N ASP A 167 5.69 14.97 16.26
CA ASP A 167 6.45 14.50 17.42
C ASP A 167 6.66 12.98 17.46
N THR A 168 6.27 12.29 16.39
CA THR A 168 6.32 10.84 16.28
C THR A 168 7.63 10.39 15.61
N VAL A 169 8.28 9.38 16.14
CA VAL A 169 9.41 8.70 15.49
C VAL A 169 8.89 7.48 14.75
N PHE A 170 9.31 7.33 13.50
CA PHE A 170 8.99 6.15 12.69
C PHE A 170 10.15 5.15 12.64
N SER A 171 9.82 3.87 12.45
CA SER A 171 10.80 2.80 12.28
C SER A 171 10.25 1.63 11.45
#